data_d09cb90496557c9f9459b16f0de339c9
#
_entry.id   d09cb90496557c9f9459b16f0de339c9
#
_cell.length_a   1.000
_cell.length_b   1.000
_cell.length_c   1.000
_cell.angle_alpha   90.00
_cell.angle_beta   90.00
_cell.angle_gamma   90.00
#
_symmetry.space_group_name_H-M   'P 1'
#
loop_
_entity.id
_entity.type
_entity.pdbx_description
1 polymer ?
#
loop_
_entity_poly.entity_id
_entity_poly.type
_entity_poly.pdbx_seq_one_letter_code
_entity_poly.pdbx_strand_id
1 'polypeptide(L)'
;YFKQGTDPDMAAVNVQNRVSEAQGLLPSEVTAIGVSTMKRQNSYLQINSLISPDNRYDETFLANYLDINVIPQVKRIQGVGDVQLMGDTYSIRIWMKPDKMAQYGLVPSDVTTVLAEQNIEAPTGSLGESSDNVFQYTMKYKGRLKSVEEFENMVIRSQKDGSVLRVRDIAEVELGRESYSFHGEADGVPGVTFMVFQVAGANATAVNQEISDLLDDISKDLPEG
;
A
#
# COMPACT_ATOMS: atom_id res chain seq x y z
N TYR A 1 3.80 26.29 -5.45
CA TYR A 1 3.15 26.91 -6.62
C TYR A 1 4.22 27.39 -7.58
N PHE A 2 4.02 27.10 -8.86
CA PHE A 2 4.91 27.58 -9.93
C PHE A 2 4.28 28.79 -10.64
N LYS A 3 5.12 29.59 -11.29
CA LYS A 3 4.63 30.71 -12.10
C LYS A 3 3.91 30.18 -13.34
N GLN A 4 2.92 30.92 -13.80
CA GLN A 4 2.23 30.62 -15.06
C GLN A 4 3.23 30.57 -16.24
N GLY A 5 3.13 29.52 -17.07
CA GLY A 5 4.05 29.30 -18.19
C GLY A 5 5.30 28.46 -17.83
N THR A 6 5.43 27.99 -16.57
CA THR A 6 6.50 27.04 -16.21
C THR A 6 6.22 25.69 -16.86
N ASP A 7 7.21 25.09 -17.49
CA ASP A 7 7.16 23.73 -18.02
C ASP A 7 6.98 22.73 -16.87
N PRO A 8 5.88 21.94 -16.85
CA PRO A 8 5.61 21.00 -15.75
C PRO A 8 6.64 19.88 -15.62
N ASP A 9 7.24 19.46 -16.74
CA ASP A 9 8.23 18.38 -16.76
C ASP A 9 9.54 18.84 -16.11
N MET A 10 10.03 20.02 -16.55
CA MET A 10 11.22 20.64 -15.95
C MET A 10 11.00 21.00 -14.48
N ALA A 11 9.79 21.44 -14.12
CA ALA A 11 9.44 21.72 -12.73
C ALA A 11 9.51 20.46 -11.87
N ALA A 12 8.96 19.33 -12.34
CA ALA A 12 9.01 18.05 -11.62
C ALA A 12 10.45 17.56 -11.44
N VAL A 13 11.29 17.65 -12.47
CA VAL A 13 12.72 17.29 -12.40
C VAL A 13 13.45 18.16 -11.37
N ASN A 14 13.22 19.46 -11.39
CA ASN A 14 13.86 20.38 -10.44
C ASN A 14 13.43 20.10 -9.00
N VAL A 15 12.15 19.81 -8.75
CA VAL A 15 11.66 19.42 -7.42
C VAL A 15 12.27 18.10 -6.99
N GLN A 16 12.30 17.08 -7.87
CA GLN A 16 12.90 15.79 -7.56
C GLN A 16 14.38 15.92 -7.19
N ASN A 17 15.14 16.74 -7.93
CA ASN A 17 16.54 16.99 -7.61
C ASN A 17 16.70 17.63 -6.22
N ARG A 18 15.87 18.62 -5.89
CA ARG A 18 15.90 19.27 -4.57
C ARG A 18 15.51 18.33 -3.44
N VAL A 19 14.52 17.46 -3.67
CA VAL A 19 14.12 16.42 -2.71
C VAL A 19 15.29 15.45 -2.49
N SER A 20 15.97 15.02 -3.56
CA SER A 20 17.10 14.12 -3.46
C SER A 20 18.28 14.76 -2.70
N GLU A 21 18.58 16.05 -2.93
CA GLU A 21 19.59 16.79 -2.16
C GLU A 21 19.24 16.90 -0.67
N ALA A 22 17.95 17.08 -0.36
CA ALA A 22 17.48 17.22 1.01
C ALA A 22 17.32 15.88 1.74
N GLN A 23 17.35 14.75 1.04
CA GLN A 23 17.02 13.43 1.60
C GLN A 23 17.89 13.06 2.81
N GLY A 24 19.18 13.43 2.80
CA GLY A 24 20.08 13.20 3.93
C GLY A 24 19.81 14.08 5.17
N LEU A 25 18.94 15.09 5.05
CA LEU A 25 18.56 16.00 6.13
C LEU A 25 17.17 15.65 6.70
N LEU A 26 16.45 14.71 6.07
CA LEU A 26 15.13 14.30 6.51
C LEU A 26 15.22 13.31 7.67
N PRO A 27 14.24 13.31 8.61
CA PRO A 27 14.12 12.32 9.65
C PRO A 27 14.01 10.90 9.07
N SER A 28 14.48 9.91 9.85
CA SER A 28 14.44 8.49 9.46
C SER A 28 13.04 7.99 9.13
N GLU A 29 12.03 8.48 9.84
CA GLU A 29 10.62 8.14 9.64
C GLU A 29 10.13 8.59 8.25
N VAL A 30 10.54 9.76 7.79
CA VAL A 30 10.19 10.29 6.47
C VAL A 30 10.91 9.54 5.36
N THR A 31 12.21 9.23 5.57
CA THR A 31 13.00 8.49 4.57
C THR A 31 12.56 7.03 4.46
N ALA A 32 12.06 6.42 5.54
CA ALA A 32 11.51 5.07 5.54
C ALA A 32 10.21 4.94 4.72
N ILE A 33 9.35 5.96 4.77
CA ILE A 33 8.13 6.04 3.94
C ILE A 33 8.48 6.40 2.49
N GLY A 34 9.52 7.23 2.31
CA GLY A 34 9.92 7.79 1.03
C GLY A 34 9.24 9.13 0.72
N VAL A 35 9.83 9.87 -0.20
CA VAL A 35 9.26 11.13 -0.71
C VAL A 35 9.10 11.01 -2.21
N SER A 36 7.88 11.15 -2.70
CA SER A 36 7.55 11.11 -4.12
C SER A 36 7.21 12.50 -4.68
N THR A 37 7.60 12.73 -5.91
CA THR A 37 7.23 13.95 -6.66
C THR A 37 6.30 13.56 -7.78
N MET A 38 5.13 14.18 -7.86
CA MET A 38 4.16 13.88 -8.91
C MET A 38 3.62 15.17 -9.54
N LYS A 39 3.29 15.09 -10.83
CA LYS A 39 2.71 16.18 -11.60
C LYS A 39 1.20 16.03 -11.61
N ARG A 40 0.50 16.93 -10.96
CA ARG A 40 -0.98 16.97 -11.06
C ARG A 40 -1.49 18.41 -10.95
N GLN A 41 -2.66 18.65 -11.48
CA GLN A 41 -3.44 19.85 -11.16
C GLN A 41 -4.09 19.72 -9.78
N ASN A 42 -4.36 20.84 -9.11
CA ASN A 42 -5.03 20.83 -7.81
C ASN A 42 -6.53 20.51 -7.89
N SER A 43 -7.15 20.71 -9.07
CA SER A 43 -8.56 20.34 -9.31
C SER A 43 -8.64 18.90 -9.81
N TYR A 44 -9.59 18.15 -9.27
CA TYR A 44 -9.95 16.85 -9.82
C TYR A 44 -10.64 17.00 -11.19
N LEU A 45 -10.40 16.03 -12.06
CA LEU A 45 -11.03 15.94 -13.37
C LEU A 45 -12.36 15.20 -13.28
N GLN A 46 -12.37 14.09 -12.56
CA GLN A 46 -13.51 13.19 -12.42
C GLN A 46 -13.52 12.57 -11.03
N ILE A 47 -14.72 12.34 -10.50
CA ILE A 47 -14.96 11.58 -9.27
C ILE A 47 -15.81 10.38 -9.65
N ASN A 48 -15.38 9.19 -9.24
CA ASN A 48 -16.07 7.94 -9.50
C ASN A 48 -16.24 7.17 -8.21
N SER A 49 -17.35 6.42 -8.11
CA SER A 49 -17.63 5.59 -6.94
C SER A 49 -17.95 4.18 -7.39
N LEU A 50 -17.41 3.20 -6.66
CA LEU A 50 -17.79 1.80 -6.73
C LEU A 50 -18.69 1.51 -5.54
N ILE A 51 -19.86 0.94 -5.81
CA ILE A 51 -20.89 0.64 -4.80
C ILE A 51 -21.26 -0.83 -4.82
N SER A 52 -21.76 -1.35 -3.69
CA SER A 52 -22.35 -2.69 -3.59
C SER A 52 -23.85 -2.55 -3.25
N PRO A 53 -24.75 -2.52 -4.24
CA PRO A 53 -26.17 -2.29 -4.04
C PRO A 53 -26.87 -3.31 -3.17
N ASP A 54 -26.41 -4.55 -3.16
CA ASP A 54 -26.95 -5.66 -2.35
C ASP A 54 -26.22 -5.86 -1.02
N ASN A 55 -25.31 -4.95 -0.66
CA ASN A 55 -24.47 -5.04 0.55
C ASN A 55 -23.64 -6.34 0.66
N ARG A 56 -23.34 -6.99 -0.47
CA ARG A 56 -22.53 -8.22 -0.50
C ARG A 56 -21.08 -7.95 -0.16
N TYR A 57 -20.57 -6.81 -0.58
CA TYR A 57 -19.19 -6.38 -0.39
C TYR A 57 -19.12 -5.18 0.55
N ASP A 58 -18.22 -5.23 1.51
CA ASP A 58 -17.94 -4.11 2.39
C ASP A 58 -17.01 -3.08 1.74
N GLU A 59 -16.89 -1.90 2.34
CA GLU A 59 -16.05 -0.81 1.85
C GLU A 59 -14.58 -1.22 1.68
N THR A 60 -14.06 -2.06 2.57
CA THR A 60 -12.65 -2.47 2.53
C THR A 60 -12.38 -3.36 1.32
N PHE A 61 -13.32 -4.25 1.00
CA PHE A 61 -13.25 -5.06 -0.22
C PHE A 61 -13.30 -4.17 -1.47
N LEU A 62 -14.26 -3.22 -1.52
CA LEU A 62 -14.41 -2.31 -2.64
C LEU A 62 -13.17 -1.43 -2.83
N ALA A 63 -12.59 -0.90 -1.73
CA ALA A 63 -11.36 -0.13 -1.78
C ALA A 63 -10.18 -0.95 -2.31
N ASN A 64 -10.02 -2.16 -1.81
CA ASN A 64 -8.96 -3.07 -2.24
C ASN A 64 -9.14 -3.51 -3.71
N TYR A 65 -10.38 -3.74 -4.14
CA TYR A 65 -10.68 -4.05 -5.54
C TYR A 65 -10.31 -2.89 -6.47
N LEU A 66 -10.67 -1.66 -6.10
CA LEU A 66 -10.31 -0.44 -6.84
C LEU A 66 -8.79 -0.28 -6.92
N ASP A 67 -8.08 -0.43 -5.80
CA ASP A 67 -6.63 -0.22 -5.74
C ASP A 67 -5.84 -1.22 -6.59
N ILE A 68 -6.29 -2.48 -6.63
CA ILE A 68 -5.59 -3.54 -7.36
C ILE A 68 -6.00 -3.59 -8.84
N ASN A 69 -7.29 -3.45 -9.15
CA ASN A 69 -7.80 -3.77 -10.48
C ASN A 69 -8.13 -2.55 -11.34
N VAL A 70 -8.57 -1.44 -10.74
CA VAL A 70 -9.09 -0.27 -11.47
C VAL A 70 -8.05 0.85 -11.55
N ILE A 71 -7.56 1.30 -10.39
CA ILE A 71 -6.67 2.46 -10.30
C ILE A 71 -5.40 2.30 -11.15
N PRO A 72 -4.72 1.15 -11.21
CA PRO A 72 -3.56 0.98 -12.06
C PRO A 72 -3.86 1.13 -13.56
N GLN A 73 -5.07 0.79 -14.00
CA GLN A 73 -5.48 0.95 -15.39
C GLN A 73 -5.76 2.42 -15.70
N VAL A 74 -6.50 3.13 -14.82
CA VAL A 74 -6.77 4.56 -14.95
C VAL A 74 -5.47 5.38 -14.94
N LYS A 75 -4.50 5.04 -14.10
CA LYS A 75 -3.18 5.70 -14.06
C LYS A 75 -2.35 5.56 -15.35
N ARG A 76 -2.66 4.59 -16.22
CA ARG A 76 -1.99 4.40 -17.51
C ARG A 76 -2.53 5.28 -18.62
N ILE A 77 -3.70 5.87 -18.44
CA ILE A 77 -4.31 6.78 -19.43
C ILE A 77 -3.44 8.02 -19.57
N GLN A 78 -3.12 8.38 -20.81
CA GLN A 78 -2.30 9.55 -21.09
C GLN A 78 -3.04 10.83 -20.69
N GLY A 79 -2.43 11.65 -19.86
CA GLY A 79 -3.02 12.87 -19.32
C GLY A 79 -3.58 12.74 -17.91
N VAL A 80 -3.69 11.52 -17.37
CA VAL A 80 -3.91 11.31 -15.94
C VAL A 80 -2.62 11.58 -15.17
N GLY A 81 -2.69 12.46 -14.17
CA GLY A 81 -1.55 12.86 -13.34
C GLY A 81 -1.49 12.11 -12.01
N ASP A 82 -2.65 11.82 -11.43
CA ASP A 82 -2.78 11.05 -10.19
C ASP A 82 -4.19 10.51 -10.03
N VAL A 83 -4.33 9.45 -9.25
CA VAL A 83 -5.62 8.90 -8.81
C VAL A 83 -5.56 8.69 -7.31
N GLN A 84 -6.46 9.33 -6.59
CA GLN A 84 -6.56 9.26 -5.14
C GLN A 84 -7.77 8.45 -4.72
N LEU A 85 -7.53 7.34 -4.03
CA LEU A 85 -8.56 6.52 -3.42
C LEU A 85 -9.01 7.17 -2.10
N MET A 86 -10.32 7.23 -1.89
CA MET A 86 -10.97 7.67 -0.64
C MET A 86 -11.58 6.46 0.03
N GLY A 87 -10.72 5.64 0.64
CA GLY A 87 -11.08 4.40 1.31
C GLY A 87 -9.85 3.69 1.83
N ASP A 88 -10.07 2.78 2.76
CA ASP A 88 -9.01 2.05 3.44
C ASP A 88 -8.91 0.62 2.90
N THR A 89 -7.75 0.24 2.42
CA THR A 89 -7.45 -1.11 1.94
C THR A 89 -7.19 -2.06 3.11
N TYR A 90 -7.09 -3.37 2.81
CA TYR A 90 -6.73 -4.35 3.83
C TYR A 90 -5.31 -4.16 4.36
N SER A 91 -5.17 -4.32 5.67
CA SER A 91 -3.89 -4.32 6.36
C SER A 91 -3.88 -5.34 7.51
N ILE A 92 -2.71 -5.90 7.81
CA ILE A 92 -2.55 -6.71 9.02
C ILE A 92 -2.47 -5.79 10.23
N ARG A 93 -3.37 -6.01 11.19
CA ARG A 93 -3.43 -5.32 12.46
C ARG A 93 -2.88 -6.21 13.57
N ILE A 94 -1.99 -5.66 14.37
CA ILE A 94 -1.40 -6.33 15.53
C ILE A 94 -1.77 -5.53 16.78
N TRP A 95 -2.79 -6.00 17.48
CA TRP A 95 -3.29 -5.38 18.72
C TRP A 95 -2.49 -5.87 19.91
N MET A 96 -1.48 -5.10 20.29
CA MET A 96 -0.60 -5.44 21.40
C MET A 96 -1.36 -5.36 22.73
N LYS A 97 -1.17 -6.36 23.60
CA LYS A 97 -1.78 -6.45 24.94
C LYS A 97 -0.75 -5.97 25.99
N PRO A 98 -0.87 -4.73 26.52
CA PRO A 98 0.13 -4.12 27.39
C PRO A 98 0.46 -4.97 28.62
N ASP A 99 -0.57 -5.59 29.23
CA ASP A 99 -0.39 -6.44 30.42
C ASP A 99 0.48 -7.66 30.11
N LYS A 100 0.29 -8.28 28.95
CA LYS A 100 1.09 -9.40 28.50
C LYS A 100 2.52 -8.96 28.17
N MET A 101 2.68 -7.83 27.51
CA MET A 101 4.00 -7.26 27.21
C MET A 101 4.78 -6.96 28.47
N ALA A 102 4.13 -6.33 29.47
CA ALA A 102 4.75 -6.03 30.77
C ALA A 102 5.19 -7.32 31.50
N GLN A 103 4.37 -8.37 31.44
CA GLN A 103 4.70 -9.69 32.04
C GLN A 103 5.99 -10.28 31.48
N TYR A 104 6.27 -10.08 30.18
CA TYR A 104 7.48 -10.56 29.50
C TYR A 104 8.58 -9.52 29.40
N GLY A 105 8.40 -8.32 30.00
CA GLY A 105 9.37 -7.22 29.97
C GLY A 105 9.63 -6.71 28.55
N LEU A 106 8.58 -6.64 27.73
CA LEU A 106 8.64 -6.16 26.35
C LEU A 106 8.11 -4.73 26.24
N VAL A 107 8.65 -4.01 25.25
CA VAL A 107 8.16 -2.70 24.81
C VAL A 107 7.69 -2.77 23.35
N PRO A 108 6.83 -1.88 22.89
CA PRO A 108 6.32 -1.90 21.50
C PRO A 108 7.42 -1.92 20.43
N SER A 109 8.56 -1.27 20.68
CA SER A 109 9.70 -1.28 19.78
C SER A 109 10.32 -2.66 19.57
N ASP A 110 10.22 -3.58 20.54
CA ASP A 110 10.70 -4.94 20.37
C ASP A 110 9.90 -5.67 19.28
N VAL A 111 8.58 -5.47 19.28
CA VAL A 111 7.66 -6.05 18.28
C VAL A 111 7.92 -5.47 16.89
N THR A 112 8.06 -4.13 16.80
CA THR A 112 8.34 -3.48 15.51
C THR A 112 9.70 -3.88 14.94
N THR A 113 10.71 -4.08 15.77
CA THR A 113 12.03 -4.59 15.36
C THR A 113 11.91 -6.00 14.77
N VAL A 114 11.21 -6.89 15.47
CA VAL A 114 10.99 -8.28 15.00
C VAL A 114 10.20 -8.30 13.68
N LEU A 115 9.20 -7.43 13.55
CA LEU A 115 8.46 -7.27 12.29
C LEU A 115 9.39 -6.84 11.14
N ALA A 116 10.23 -5.85 11.38
CA ALA A 116 11.19 -5.35 10.39
C ALA A 116 12.22 -6.43 9.99
N GLU A 117 12.64 -7.30 10.92
CA GLU A 117 13.62 -8.36 10.67
C GLU A 117 13.02 -9.58 9.97
N GLN A 118 11.78 -9.96 10.30
CA GLN A 118 11.18 -11.22 9.81
C GLN A 118 10.22 -11.02 8.63
N ASN A 119 9.71 -9.81 8.40
CA ASN A 119 8.80 -9.50 7.30
C ASN A 119 9.52 -8.72 6.18
N ILE A 120 10.66 -9.21 5.73
CA ILE A 120 11.44 -8.61 4.64
C ILE A 120 11.46 -9.52 3.43
N GLU A 121 11.63 -8.92 2.26
CA GLU A 121 11.90 -9.63 1.02
C GLU A 121 13.40 -9.49 0.73
N ALA A 122 14.17 -10.53 1.03
CA ALA A 122 15.59 -10.55 0.77
C ALA A 122 15.89 -11.42 -0.46
N PRO A 123 16.75 -10.97 -1.39
CA PRO A 123 17.24 -11.82 -2.46
C PRO A 123 18.06 -12.96 -1.84
N THR A 124 17.63 -14.19 -2.08
CA THR A 124 18.37 -15.38 -1.66
C THR A 124 19.40 -15.71 -2.73
N GLY A 125 20.66 -15.74 -2.34
CA GLY A 125 21.72 -16.21 -3.24
C GLY A 125 21.56 -17.70 -3.58
N SER A 126 22.36 -18.17 -4.54
CA SER A 126 22.51 -19.60 -4.85
C SER A 126 23.74 -20.16 -4.16
N LEU A 127 23.64 -21.36 -3.61
CA LEU A 127 24.79 -22.13 -3.12
C LEU A 127 25.36 -22.97 -4.28
N GLY A 128 26.69 -22.90 -4.47
CA GLY A 128 27.38 -23.72 -5.48
C GLY A 128 27.79 -22.99 -6.75
N GLU A 129 27.60 -21.67 -6.82
CA GLU A 129 27.94 -20.86 -8.02
C GLU A 129 29.46 -20.84 -8.33
N SER A 130 30.31 -21.15 -7.34
CA SER A 130 31.77 -21.15 -7.47
C SER A 130 32.39 -22.54 -7.16
N SER A 131 31.60 -23.61 -7.16
CA SER A 131 32.10 -24.95 -6.87
C SER A 131 32.17 -25.80 -8.14
N ASP A 132 33.15 -26.68 -8.24
CA ASP A 132 33.26 -27.69 -9.30
C ASP A 132 32.13 -28.75 -9.27
N ASN A 133 31.13 -28.56 -8.41
CA ASN A 133 29.98 -29.46 -8.32
C ASN A 133 28.92 -29.12 -9.35
N VAL A 134 28.37 -30.17 -9.99
CA VAL A 134 27.37 -30.13 -11.06
C VAL A 134 26.00 -29.60 -10.60
N PHE A 135 25.79 -29.41 -9.28
CA PHE A 135 24.49 -29.02 -8.73
C PHE A 135 24.56 -27.63 -8.07
N GLN A 136 23.73 -26.73 -8.58
CA GLN A 136 23.44 -25.43 -7.99
C GLN A 136 22.12 -25.52 -7.21
N TYR A 137 22.14 -25.17 -5.93
CA TYR A 137 20.95 -25.10 -5.09
C TYR A 137 20.51 -23.65 -4.94
N THR A 138 19.36 -23.31 -5.47
CA THR A 138 18.72 -22.02 -5.22
C THR A 138 18.05 -22.06 -3.85
N MET A 139 18.50 -21.22 -2.94
CA MET A 139 17.82 -21.05 -1.65
C MET A 139 16.52 -20.27 -1.90
N LYS A 140 15.37 -20.84 -1.47
CA LYS A 140 14.10 -20.12 -1.47
C LYS A 140 13.85 -19.59 -0.07
N TYR A 141 13.77 -18.28 0.06
CA TYR A 141 13.30 -17.62 1.27
C TYR A 141 11.78 -17.44 1.18
N LYS A 142 11.09 -17.52 2.33
CA LYS A 142 9.61 -17.45 2.37
C LYS A 142 9.08 -16.08 1.93
N GLY A 143 9.91 -15.05 1.98
CA GLY A 143 9.53 -13.68 1.64
C GLY A 143 8.65 -13.01 2.71
N ARG A 144 7.87 -12.02 2.29
CA ARG A 144 6.92 -11.34 3.18
C ARG A 144 5.83 -12.29 3.67
N LEU A 145 5.44 -12.13 4.91
CA LEU A 145 4.33 -12.86 5.52
C LEU A 145 3.01 -12.41 4.87
N LYS A 146 2.10 -13.37 4.64
CA LYS A 146 0.88 -13.14 3.85
C LYS A 146 -0.41 -13.49 4.60
N SER A 147 -0.33 -14.23 5.69
CA SER A 147 -1.51 -14.66 6.45
C SER A 147 -1.43 -14.26 7.90
N VAL A 148 -2.57 -14.07 8.54
CA VAL A 148 -2.68 -13.79 9.97
C VAL A 148 -1.89 -14.80 10.79
N GLU A 149 -2.03 -16.10 10.48
CA GLU A 149 -1.33 -17.18 11.17
C GLU A 149 0.20 -17.08 11.08
N GLU A 150 0.73 -16.61 9.96
CA GLU A 150 2.17 -16.38 9.80
C GLU A 150 2.66 -15.27 10.73
N PHE A 151 1.92 -14.16 10.83
CA PHE A 151 2.24 -13.06 11.75
C PHE A 151 2.09 -13.50 13.21
N GLU A 152 1.06 -14.25 13.57
CA GLU A 152 0.86 -14.80 14.92
C GLU A 152 2.04 -15.70 15.36
N ASN A 153 2.59 -16.47 14.43
CA ASN A 153 3.66 -17.39 14.68
C ASN A 153 5.07 -16.77 14.67
N MET A 154 5.21 -15.48 14.37
CA MET A 154 6.49 -14.78 14.45
C MET A 154 7.11 -14.92 15.85
N VAL A 155 8.41 -15.20 15.87
CA VAL A 155 9.17 -15.40 17.11
C VAL A 155 9.71 -14.07 17.60
N ILE A 156 9.26 -13.64 18.78
CA ILE A 156 9.76 -12.41 19.43
C ILE A 156 11.03 -12.70 20.21
N ARG A 157 11.03 -13.78 20.98
CA ARG A 157 12.18 -14.16 21.83
C ARG A 157 12.22 -15.66 22.05
N SER A 158 13.42 -16.23 21.99
CA SER A 158 13.68 -17.59 22.46
C SER A 158 14.26 -17.53 23.87
N GLN A 159 13.75 -18.35 24.80
CA GLN A 159 14.24 -18.44 26.16
C GLN A 159 15.31 -19.54 26.30
N LYS A 160 16.11 -19.48 27.36
CA LYS A 160 17.17 -20.44 27.59
C LYS A 160 16.69 -21.88 27.89
N ASP A 161 15.43 -21.99 28.28
CA ASP A 161 14.74 -23.27 28.54
C ASP A 161 14.18 -23.92 27.28
N GLY A 162 14.37 -23.29 26.11
CA GLY A 162 13.84 -23.75 24.82
C GLY A 162 12.42 -23.30 24.54
N SER A 163 11.76 -22.58 25.45
CA SER A 163 10.45 -21.97 25.18
C SER A 163 10.60 -20.79 24.19
N VAL A 164 9.59 -20.62 23.36
CA VAL A 164 9.55 -19.59 22.30
C VAL A 164 8.35 -18.69 22.51
N LEU A 165 8.62 -17.41 22.73
CA LEU A 165 7.57 -16.39 22.81
C LEU A 165 7.23 -15.90 21.41
N ARG A 166 5.96 -15.94 21.05
CA ARG A 166 5.44 -15.57 19.74
C ARG A 166 4.54 -14.34 19.82
N VAL A 167 4.25 -13.72 18.68
CA VAL A 167 3.35 -12.56 18.60
C VAL A 167 1.99 -12.88 19.20
N ARG A 168 1.40 -14.05 18.93
CA ARG A 168 0.10 -14.48 19.48
C ARG A 168 0.05 -14.52 21.02
N ASP A 169 1.19 -14.64 21.69
CA ASP A 169 1.24 -14.72 23.15
C ASP A 169 1.07 -13.34 23.80
N ILE A 170 1.37 -12.26 23.05
CA ILE A 170 1.37 -10.88 23.54
C ILE A 170 0.44 -9.95 22.75
N ALA A 171 -0.07 -10.39 21.63
CA ALA A 171 -0.91 -9.59 20.74
C ALA A 171 -2.02 -10.44 20.11
N GLU A 172 -3.00 -9.75 19.55
CA GLU A 172 -4.00 -10.32 18.66
C GLU A 172 -3.75 -9.82 17.25
N VAL A 173 -3.77 -10.72 16.28
CA VAL A 173 -3.50 -10.39 14.87
C VAL A 173 -4.77 -10.60 14.07
N GLU A 174 -5.12 -9.62 13.26
CA GLU A 174 -6.27 -9.70 12.37
C GLU A 174 -5.98 -9.07 11.01
N LEU A 175 -6.73 -9.49 10.00
CA LEU A 175 -6.82 -8.80 8.73
C LEU A 175 -7.91 -7.74 8.86
N GLY A 176 -7.52 -6.49 9.02
CA GLY A 176 -8.43 -5.36 9.19
C GLY A 176 -8.22 -4.29 8.12
N ARG A 177 -8.70 -3.08 8.40
CA ARG A 177 -8.49 -1.89 7.55
C ARG A 177 -7.15 -1.24 7.87
N GLU A 178 -6.54 -0.57 6.88
CA GLU A 178 -5.33 0.23 7.10
C GLU A 178 -5.59 1.40 8.06
N SER A 179 -6.76 2.01 7.97
CA SER A 179 -7.24 3.09 8.85
C SER A 179 -8.74 2.90 9.09
N TYR A 180 -9.29 3.64 10.03
CA TYR A 180 -10.74 3.73 10.29
C TYR A 180 -11.24 5.17 10.11
N SER A 181 -10.49 5.97 9.35
CA SER A 181 -10.75 7.41 9.19
C SER A 181 -11.78 7.72 8.11
N PHE A 182 -12.01 6.79 7.19
CA PHE A 182 -12.95 6.97 6.08
C PHE A 182 -14.11 5.98 6.20
N HIS A 183 -15.30 6.50 5.96
CA HIS A 183 -16.51 5.72 5.78
C HIS A 183 -17.24 6.31 4.57
N GLY A 184 -17.51 5.50 3.58
CA GLY A 184 -18.13 5.91 2.32
C GLY A 184 -19.44 5.18 2.10
N GLU A 185 -20.49 5.95 1.89
CA GLU A 185 -21.79 5.46 1.45
C GLU A 185 -22.27 6.25 0.23
N ALA A 186 -22.94 5.57 -0.67
CA ALA A 186 -23.67 6.19 -1.75
C ALA A 186 -25.11 5.66 -1.72
N ASP A 187 -26.08 6.55 -1.54
CA ASP A 187 -27.50 6.21 -1.41
C ASP A 187 -27.80 5.19 -0.29
N GLY A 188 -27.03 5.20 0.79
CA GLY A 188 -27.19 4.32 1.95
C GLY A 188 -26.67 2.89 1.75
N VAL A 189 -25.87 2.64 0.72
CA VAL A 189 -25.16 1.39 0.50
C VAL A 189 -23.65 1.60 0.58
N PRO A 190 -22.86 0.57 0.95
CA PRO A 190 -21.41 0.66 0.98
C PRO A 190 -20.83 1.12 -0.35
N GLY A 191 -19.97 2.11 -0.32
CA GLY A 191 -19.36 2.65 -1.52
C GLY A 191 -17.99 3.26 -1.24
N VAL A 192 -17.12 3.19 -2.22
CA VAL A 192 -15.78 3.78 -2.16
C VAL A 192 -15.56 4.65 -3.37
N THR A 193 -15.04 5.82 -3.12
CA THR A 193 -14.83 6.87 -4.12
C THR A 193 -13.34 6.99 -4.48
N PHE A 194 -13.04 7.25 -5.74
CA PHE A 194 -11.71 7.69 -6.15
C PHE A 194 -11.80 8.94 -7.02
N MET A 195 -10.81 9.79 -6.87
CA MET A 195 -10.68 11.05 -7.59
C MET A 195 -9.53 10.98 -8.58
N VAL A 196 -9.80 11.40 -9.81
CA VAL A 196 -8.79 11.45 -10.88
C VAL A 196 -8.35 12.88 -11.09
N PHE A 197 -7.03 13.09 -11.12
CA PHE A 197 -6.40 14.38 -11.38
C PHE A 197 -5.67 14.33 -12.71
N GLN A 198 -5.80 15.39 -13.51
CA GLN A 198 -5.11 15.47 -14.78
C GLN A 198 -3.70 16.08 -14.63
N VAL A 199 -2.85 15.81 -15.60
CA VAL A 199 -1.59 16.53 -15.80
C VAL A 199 -1.90 17.94 -16.33
N ALA A 200 -1.12 18.95 -15.90
CA ALA A 200 -1.25 20.31 -16.41
C ALA A 200 -1.05 20.33 -17.94
N GLY A 201 -2.00 20.96 -18.65
CA GLY A 201 -1.96 21.07 -20.12
C GLY A 201 -2.58 19.89 -20.88
N ALA A 202 -3.05 18.85 -20.20
CA ALA A 202 -3.80 17.77 -20.84
C ALA A 202 -5.19 18.24 -21.32
N ASN A 203 -5.71 17.61 -22.37
CA ASN A 203 -7.08 17.85 -22.84
C ASN A 203 -8.08 17.16 -21.91
N ALA A 204 -8.69 17.92 -21.01
CA ALA A 204 -9.62 17.42 -20.00
C ALA A 204 -10.76 16.59 -20.59
N THR A 205 -11.35 17.03 -21.72
CA THR A 205 -12.48 16.34 -22.35
C THR A 205 -12.06 14.98 -22.91
N ALA A 206 -10.91 14.92 -23.58
CA ALA A 206 -10.41 13.67 -24.14
C ALA A 206 -10.04 12.66 -23.04
N VAL A 207 -9.34 13.11 -21.99
CA VAL A 207 -8.97 12.27 -20.85
C VAL A 207 -10.22 11.77 -20.12
N ASN A 208 -11.22 12.64 -19.91
CA ASN A 208 -12.46 12.26 -19.26
C ASN A 208 -13.22 11.18 -20.05
N GLN A 209 -13.28 11.30 -21.39
CA GLN A 209 -13.92 10.31 -22.24
C GLN A 209 -13.19 8.98 -22.18
N GLU A 210 -11.87 8.97 -22.26
CA GLU A 210 -11.06 7.76 -22.20
C GLU A 210 -11.21 7.03 -20.85
N ILE A 211 -11.29 7.80 -19.74
CA ILE A 211 -11.57 7.22 -18.41
C ILE A 211 -12.97 6.60 -18.39
N SER A 212 -13.99 7.30 -18.92
CA SER A 212 -15.37 6.78 -18.93
C SER A 212 -15.48 5.51 -19.75
N ASP A 213 -14.88 5.48 -20.95
CA ASP A 213 -14.85 4.30 -21.80
C ASP A 213 -14.17 3.10 -21.12
N LEU A 214 -13.05 3.33 -20.42
CA LEU A 214 -12.37 2.31 -19.64
C LEU A 214 -13.23 1.79 -18.50
N LEU A 215 -13.90 2.68 -17.75
CA LEU A 215 -14.75 2.28 -16.63
C LEU A 215 -16.01 1.53 -17.11
N ASP A 216 -16.56 1.91 -18.26
CA ASP A 216 -17.66 1.18 -18.91
C ASP A 216 -17.24 -0.23 -19.32
N ASP A 217 -16.01 -0.42 -19.78
CA ASP A 217 -15.47 -1.75 -20.08
C ASP A 217 -15.24 -2.56 -18.82
N ILE A 218 -14.63 -1.98 -17.79
CA ILE A 218 -14.42 -2.65 -16.50
C ILE A 218 -15.76 -3.04 -15.86
N SER A 219 -16.78 -2.21 -16.00
CA SER A 219 -18.11 -2.46 -15.40
C SER A 219 -18.75 -3.77 -15.87
N LYS A 220 -18.39 -4.26 -17.06
CA LYS A 220 -18.91 -5.52 -17.64
C LYS A 220 -18.31 -6.75 -16.96
N ASP A 221 -17.13 -6.60 -16.35
CA ASP A 221 -16.36 -7.67 -15.71
C ASP A 221 -16.40 -7.59 -14.18
N LEU A 222 -17.20 -6.67 -13.61
CA LEU A 222 -17.37 -6.56 -12.17
C LEU A 222 -18.04 -7.82 -11.59
N PRO A 223 -17.67 -8.24 -10.38
CA PRO A 223 -18.41 -9.28 -9.65
C PRO A 223 -19.87 -8.90 -9.45
N GLU A 224 -20.75 -9.89 -9.43
CA GLU A 224 -22.17 -9.67 -9.11
C GLU A 224 -22.35 -9.17 -7.66
N GLY A 225 -23.02 -8.03 -7.47
CA GLY A 225 -23.34 -7.49 -6.13
C GLY A 225 -23.12 -5.98 -5.99
#